data_eeb6b0eafdea462c7c4db9a6e759083a
#
_entry.id   eeb6b0eafdea462c7c4db9a6e759083a
#
_cell.length_a   1.000
_cell.length_b   1.000
_cell.length_c   1.000
_cell.angle_alpha   90.00
_cell.angle_beta   90.00
_cell.angle_gamma   90.00
#
_symmetry.space_group_name_H-M   'P 1'
#
loop_
_entity.id
_entity.type
_entity.pdbx_description
1 polymer ?
#
loop_
_entity_poly.entity_id
_entity_poly.type
_entity_poly.pdbx_seq_one_letter_code
_entity_poly.pdbx_strand_id
1 'polypeptide(L)'
;MEDMNADLKGKTVLITGASTGIGAAAARAFAKAGCRVAIHYNASVNRAEEVAADVRFAGGEAFLIGGDFTSSTKAREVVNAAAEHFGGLDILINNAGGLVKRVQIADVDDAFYDAVMDLNVRSLVAASSAAIPHMRRAGHGNIINVTSIAARHGGGNGAVLYASAKGYVSTFTRGLAKEVVKDGIRVNAVSPGVITTPFHERYSTPAMLESFKATIPMGRLGTAEECVGAFLFLASDALSGYVTGQIIEVNGGQYMP
;
A
#
# COMPACT_ATOMS: atom_id res chain seq x y z
N MET A 1 7.67 -22.20 -19.21
CA MET A 1 6.60 -21.50 -18.46
C MET A 1 6.66 -20.06 -18.91
N GLU A 2 5.59 -19.58 -19.55
CA GLU A 2 5.48 -18.15 -19.84
C GLU A 2 5.60 -17.38 -18.53
N ASP A 3 6.28 -16.23 -18.59
CA ASP A 3 6.42 -15.34 -17.44
C ASP A 3 5.03 -14.84 -17.02
N MET A 4 4.53 -15.32 -15.90
CA MET A 4 3.17 -15.00 -15.41
C MET A 4 2.94 -13.51 -15.16
N ASN A 5 4.00 -12.71 -15.15
CA ASN A 5 3.96 -11.26 -14.97
C ASN A 5 4.36 -10.49 -16.23
N ALA A 6 4.37 -11.14 -17.41
CA ALA A 6 4.82 -10.52 -18.66
C ALA A 6 4.02 -9.26 -19.04
N ASP A 7 2.75 -9.18 -18.65
CA ASP A 7 1.88 -8.03 -18.88
C ASP A 7 2.20 -6.80 -17.99
N LEU A 8 3.05 -6.98 -16.97
CA LEU A 8 3.55 -5.89 -16.12
C LEU A 8 4.76 -5.17 -16.73
N LYS A 9 5.44 -5.79 -17.71
CA LYS A 9 6.63 -5.22 -18.33
C LYS A 9 6.33 -3.86 -18.99
N GLY A 10 7.09 -2.84 -18.62
CA GLY A 10 6.94 -1.47 -19.12
C GLY A 10 5.81 -0.66 -18.46
N LYS A 11 4.96 -1.28 -17.64
CA LYS A 11 3.95 -0.57 -16.85
C LYS A 11 4.60 0.37 -15.84
N THR A 12 3.94 1.49 -15.57
CA THR A 12 4.34 2.46 -14.55
C THR A 12 3.62 2.20 -13.24
N VAL A 13 4.36 2.11 -12.15
CA VAL A 13 3.79 1.94 -10.81
C VAL A 13 4.29 3.03 -9.86
N LEU A 14 3.36 3.69 -9.18
CA LEU A 14 3.66 4.54 -8.03
C LEU A 14 3.36 3.76 -6.75
N ILE A 15 4.35 3.64 -5.86
CA ILE A 15 4.19 3.00 -4.56
C ILE A 15 4.41 4.03 -3.47
N THR A 16 3.36 4.34 -2.72
CA THR A 16 3.44 5.30 -1.63
C THR A 16 4.04 4.66 -0.37
N GLY A 17 4.94 5.38 0.33
CA GLY A 17 5.66 4.85 1.49
C GLY A 17 6.59 3.68 1.14
N ALA A 18 7.29 3.78 0.01
CA ALA A 18 8.11 2.71 -0.56
C ALA A 18 9.58 2.69 -0.08
N SER A 19 9.95 3.54 0.88
CA SER A 19 11.33 3.56 1.42
C SER A 19 11.64 2.40 2.37
N THR A 20 10.63 1.73 2.94
CA THR A 20 10.81 0.64 3.91
C THR A 20 9.69 -0.39 3.84
N GLY A 21 9.87 -1.53 4.52
CA GLY A 21 8.84 -2.54 4.77
C GLY A 21 8.17 -3.07 3.50
N ILE A 22 6.86 -3.22 3.55
CA ILE A 22 6.07 -3.81 2.46
C ILE A 22 6.20 -2.99 1.17
N GLY A 23 6.20 -1.66 1.26
CA GLY A 23 6.35 -0.80 0.09
C GLY A 23 7.70 -0.96 -0.61
N ALA A 24 8.79 -1.11 0.15
CA ALA A 24 10.12 -1.35 -0.40
C ALA A 24 10.23 -2.73 -1.06
N ALA A 25 9.66 -3.77 -0.42
CA ALA A 25 9.61 -5.11 -1.00
C ALA A 25 8.81 -5.12 -2.31
N ALA A 26 7.66 -4.42 -2.34
CA ALA A 26 6.85 -4.27 -3.54
C ALA A 26 7.65 -3.55 -4.65
N ALA A 27 8.34 -2.43 -4.35
CA ALA A 27 9.13 -1.69 -5.32
C ALA A 27 10.16 -2.58 -6.03
N ARG A 28 10.91 -3.37 -5.24
CA ARG A 28 11.89 -4.32 -5.80
C ARG A 28 11.24 -5.39 -6.67
N ALA A 29 10.09 -5.89 -6.29
CA ALA A 29 9.39 -6.93 -7.03
C ALA A 29 8.78 -6.43 -8.34
N PHE A 30 8.16 -5.25 -8.32
CA PHE A 30 7.66 -4.62 -9.56
C PHE A 30 8.80 -4.30 -10.54
N ALA A 31 9.96 -3.88 -10.04
CA ALA A 31 11.14 -3.71 -10.87
C ALA A 31 11.57 -5.02 -11.54
N LYS A 32 11.62 -6.14 -10.78
CA LYS A 32 11.93 -7.47 -11.32
C LYS A 32 10.90 -7.95 -12.35
N ALA A 33 9.63 -7.51 -12.22
CA ALA A 33 8.58 -7.75 -13.20
C ALA A 33 8.67 -6.81 -14.43
N GLY A 34 9.70 -5.94 -14.49
CA GLY A 34 9.96 -5.06 -15.63
C GLY A 34 9.16 -3.74 -15.59
N CYS A 35 8.57 -3.35 -14.47
CA CYS A 35 7.90 -2.07 -14.30
C CYS A 35 8.88 -0.91 -14.15
N ARG A 36 8.42 0.30 -14.51
CA ARG A 36 9.03 1.58 -14.13
C ARG A 36 8.44 2.01 -12.79
N VAL A 37 9.28 2.26 -11.78
CA VAL A 37 8.83 2.38 -10.40
C VAL A 37 9.05 3.80 -9.85
N ALA A 38 7.96 4.50 -9.51
CA ALA A 38 8.01 5.69 -8.69
C ALA A 38 7.99 5.30 -7.20
N ILE A 39 9.03 5.67 -6.49
CA ILE A 39 9.30 5.34 -5.09
C ILE A 39 9.00 6.56 -4.25
N HIS A 40 7.83 6.61 -3.62
CA HIS A 40 7.51 7.72 -2.73
C HIS A 40 8.02 7.47 -1.30
N TYR A 41 8.60 8.51 -0.71
CA TYR A 41 9.04 8.55 0.69
C TYR A 41 8.65 9.87 1.37
N ASN A 42 8.58 9.87 2.71
CA ASN A 42 8.43 11.10 3.50
C ASN A 42 9.81 11.59 3.99
N ALA A 43 10.30 11.08 5.11
CA ALA A 43 11.55 11.55 5.73
C ALA A 43 12.78 10.65 5.45
N SER A 44 12.57 9.39 5.01
CA SER A 44 13.63 8.38 4.90
C SER A 44 14.28 8.38 3.52
N VAL A 45 14.91 9.52 3.11
CA VAL A 45 15.54 9.66 1.79
C VAL A 45 16.62 8.60 1.54
N ASN A 46 17.54 8.38 2.47
CA ASN A 46 18.64 7.42 2.29
C ASN A 46 18.11 5.99 2.03
N ARG A 47 17.08 5.56 2.77
CA ARG A 47 16.45 4.25 2.54
C ARG A 47 15.71 4.18 1.21
N ALA A 48 15.13 5.29 0.76
CA ALA A 48 14.50 5.36 -0.56
C ALA A 48 15.56 5.27 -1.68
N GLU A 49 16.73 5.88 -1.50
CA GLU A 49 17.87 5.78 -2.42
C GLU A 49 18.41 4.34 -2.50
N GLU A 50 18.50 3.62 -1.37
CA GLU A 50 18.85 2.19 -1.36
C GLU A 50 17.87 1.37 -2.18
N VAL A 51 16.57 1.58 -1.98
CA VAL A 51 15.52 0.88 -2.77
C VAL A 51 15.62 1.23 -4.25
N ALA A 52 15.88 2.49 -4.59
CA ALA A 52 16.05 2.91 -5.98
C ALA A 52 17.31 2.31 -6.62
N ALA A 53 18.40 2.16 -5.86
CA ALA A 53 19.59 1.47 -6.31
C ALA A 53 19.31 -0.01 -6.61
N ASP A 54 18.57 -0.70 -5.75
CA ASP A 54 18.15 -2.09 -5.96
C ASP A 54 17.26 -2.23 -7.21
N VAL A 55 16.32 -1.30 -7.43
CA VAL A 55 15.46 -1.26 -8.62
C VAL A 55 16.30 -1.11 -9.89
N ARG A 56 17.27 -0.18 -9.90
CA ARG A 56 18.18 0.02 -11.05
C ARG A 56 19.11 -1.17 -11.28
N PHE A 57 19.62 -1.76 -10.21
CA PHE A 57 20.46 -2.97 -10.29
C PHE A 57 19.70 -4.15 -10.91
N ALA A 58 18.38 -4.24 -10.65
CA ALA A 58 17.50 -5.24 -11.29
C ALA A 58 17.15 -4.90 -12.77
N GLY A 59 17.73 -3.83 -13.33
CA GLY A 59 17.47 -3.37 -14.69
C GLY A 59 16.21 -2.52 -14.86
N GLY A 60 15.57 -2.12 -13.75
CA GLY A 60 14.38 -1.27 -13.75
C GLY A 60 14.70 0.22 -13.76
N GLU A 61 13.70 1.03 -14.10
CA GLU A 61 13.73 2.49 -13.98
C GLU A 61 13.13 2.91 -12.64
N ALA A 62 13.84 3.75 -11.88
CA ALA A 62 13.41 4.25 -10.57
C ALA A 62 13.34 5.77 -10.55
N PHE A 63 12.17 6.30 -10.17
CA PHE A 63 11.94 7.71 -9.89
C PHE A 63 11.67 7.92 -8.41
N LEU A 64 12.55 8.68 -7.73
CA LEU A 64 12.38 9.03 -6.32
C LEU A 64 11.56 10.30 -6.16
N ILE A 65 10.57 10.28 -5.29
CA ILE A 65 9.75 11.45 -5.01
C ILE A 65 9.41 11.58 -3.53
N GLY A 66 9.81 12.71 -2.94
CA GLY A 66 9.55 13.02 -1.53
C GLY A 66 8.23 13.77 -1.34
N GLY A 67 7.51 13.46 -0.26
CA GLY A 67 6.30 14.20 0.10
C GLY A 67 5.72 13.78 1.44
N ASP A 68 5.20 14.73 2.22
CA ASP A 68 4.46 14.41 3.43
C ASP A 68 2.99 14.11 3.09
N PHE A 69 2.60 12.85 3.26
CA PHE A 69 1.23 12.40 2.96
C PHE A 69 0.19 12.75 4.01
N THR A 70 0.56 13.40 5.11
CA THR A 70 -0.44 14.08 5.95
C THR A 70 -1.05 15.29 5.25
N SER A 71 -0.38 15.83 4.21
CA SER A 71 -0.90 16.87 3.31
C SER A 71 -1.55 16.25 2.06
N SER A 72 -2.86 16.46 1.91
CA SER A 72 -3.60 16.02 0.70
C SER A 72 -3.11 16.71 -0.58
N THR A 73 -2.66 17.95 -0.49
CA THR A 73 -2.05 18.67 -1.60
C THR A 73 -0.76 17.98 -2.05
N LYS A 74 0.11 17.65 -1.10
CA LYS A 74 1.37 16.97 -1.37
C LYS A 74 1.14 15.55 -1.95
N ALA A 75 0.14 14.83 -1.46
CA ALA A 75 -0.22 13.52 -2.01
C ALA A 75 -0.64 13.62 -3.50
N ARG A 76 -1.42 14.65 -3.87
CA ARG A 76 -1.79 14.90 -5.28
C ARG A 76 -0.58 15.29 -6.15
N GLU A 77 0.29 16.16 -5.64
CA GLU A 77 1.52 16.58 -6.33
C GLU A 77 2.41 15.37 -6.64
N VAL A 78 2.60 14.46 -5.67
CA VAL A 78 3.39 13.23 -5.85
C VAL A 78 2.83 12.35 -6.96
N VAL A 79 1.51 12.14 -6.99
CA VAL A 79 0.86 11.33 -8.04
C VAL A 79 1.04 11.98 -9.42
N ASN A 80 0.78 13.29 -9.52
CA ASN A 80 0.92 14.00 -10.78
C ASN A 80 2.36 14.01 -11.29
N ALA A 81 3.34 14.25 -10.41
CA ALA A 81 4.75 14.25 -10.80
C ALA A 81 5.23 12.85 -11.23
N ALA A 82 4.74 11.78 -10.60
CA ALA A 82 5.05 10.41 -11.06
C ALA A 82 4.45 10.13 -12.44
N ALA A 83 3.20 10.53 -12.66
CA ALA A 83 2.54 10.38 -13.96
C ALA A 83 3.20 11.24 -15.05
N GLU A 84 3.62 12.45 -14.75
CA GLU A 84 4.34 13.34 -15.69
C GLU A 84 5.71 12.77 -16.05
N HIS A 85 6.47 12.30 -15.05
CA HIS A 85 7.81 11.74 -15.25
C HIS A 85 7.81 10.54 -16.20
N PHE A 86 6.83 9.65 -16.07
CA PHE A 86 6.75 8.43 -16.88
C PHE A 86 5.83 8.58 -18.13
N GLY A 87 5.15 9.70 -18.30
CA GLY A 87 4.18 9.90 -19.37
C GLY A 87 2.83 9.19 -19.15
N GLY A 88 2.55 8.72 -17.94
CA GLY A 88 1.32 8.03 -17.54
C GLY A 88 1.47 7.28 -16.22
N LEU A 89 0.36 6.76 -15.71
CA LEU A 89 0.34 5.97 -14.47
C LEU A 89 -0.62 4.78 -14.65
N ASP A 90 -0.07 3.58 -14.70
CA ASP A 90 -0.85 2.34 -14.85
C ASP A 90 -1.31 1.78 -13.49
N ILE A 91 -0.44 1.86 -12.47
CA ILE A 91 -0.67 1.23 -11.19
C ILE A 91 -0.36 2.22 -10.05
N LEU A 92 -1.32 2.38 -9.13
CA LEU A 92 -1.12 3.08 -7.87
C LEU A 92 -1.23 2.10 -6.71
N ILE A 93 -0.17 2.00 -5.89
CA ILE A 93 -0.20 1.25 -4.63
C ILE A 93 -0.24 2.25 -3.47
N ASN A 94 -1.41 2.38 -2.85
CA ASN A 94 -1.63 3.18 -1.65
C ASN A 94 -1.16 2.39 -0.41
N ASN A 95 0.16 2.39 -0.18
CA ASN A 95 0.78 1.70 0.95
C ASN A 95 1.14 2.64 2.10
N ALA A 96 1.36 3.93 1.86
CA ALA A 96 1.64 4.88 2.92
C ALA A 96 0.57 4.83 4.01
N GLY A 97 0.99 4.77 5.26
CA GLY A 97 0.12 4.68 6.42
C GLY A 97 0.89 4.29 7.67
N GLY A 98 0.26 4.45 8.83
CA GLY A 98 0.90 4.13 10.09
C GLY A 98 -0.01 4.33 11.28
N LEU A 99 0.41 3.78 12.42
CA LEU A 99 -0.31 3.88 13.69
C LEU A 99 -0.19 5.28 14.33
N VAL A 100 0.82 6.07 13.93
CA VAL A 100 1.25 7.33 14.56
C VAL A 100 1.79 7.09 15.97
N LYS A 101 0.93 6.72 16.91
CA LYS A 101 1.24 6.18 18.25
C LYS A 101 0.05 5.38 18.78
N ARG A 102 0.24 4.68 19.90
CA ARG A 102 -0.87 4.03 20.61
C ARG A 102 -1.48 5.02 21.61
N VAL A 103 -2.78 5.25 21.48
CA VAL A 103 -3.56 6.14 22.37
C VAL A 103 -4.88 5.44 22.69
N GLN A 104 -5.24 5.37 23.99
CA GLN A 104 -6.56 4.87 24.40
C GLN A 104 -7.62 5.83 23.91
N ILE A 105 -8.79 5.32 23.55
CA ILE A 105 -9.85 6.16 22.96
C ILE A 105 -10.30 7.31 23.88
N ALA A 106 -10.22 7.12 25.18
CA ALA A 106 -10.55 8.15 26.17
C ALA A 106 -9.56 9.33 26.21
N ASP A 107 -8.34 9.13 25.68
CA ASP A 107 -7.24 10.09 25.69
C ASP A 107 -6.98 10.70 24.29
N VAL A 108 -7.84 10.39 23.32
CA VAL A 108 -7.73 10.90 21.94
C VAL A 108 -8.19 12.36 21.91
N ASP A 109 -7.29 13.24 21.46
CA ASP A 109 -7.60 14.61 21.09
C ASP A 109 -7.79 14.77 19.58
N ASP A 110 -8.32 15.93 19.16
CA ASP A 110 -8.56 16.23 17.74
C ASP A 110 -7.27 16.21 16.92
N ALA A 111 -6.15 16.67 17.47
CA ALA A 111 -4.87 16.69 16.76
C ALA A 111 -4.36 15.27 16.46
N PHE A 112 -4.50 14.34 17.41
CA PHE A 112 -4.16 12.96 17.20
C PHE A 112 -5.13 12.27 16.23
N TYR A 113 -6.43 12.55 16.34
CA TYR A 113 -7.44 12.08 15.40
C TYR A 113 -7.08 12.51 13.97
N ASP A 114 -6.84 13.80 13.75
CA ASP A 114 -6.47 14.34 12.44
C ASP A 114 -5.18 13.70 11.91
N ALA A 115 -4.15 13.56 12.73
CA ALA A 115 -2.89 12.94 12.32
C ALA A 115 -3.08 11.48 11.81
N VAL A 116 -3.91 10.68 12.49
CA VAL A 116 -4.21 9.30 12.06
C VAL A 116 -5.04 9.30 10.78
N MET A 117 -6.07 10.15 10.70
CA MET A 117 -6.96 10.19 9.54
C MET A 117 -6.29 10.81 8.32
N ASP A 118 -5.48 11.84 8.50
CA ASP A 118 -4.74 12.46 7.41
C ASP A 118 -3.76 11.47 6.77
N LEU A 119 -3.00 10.76 7.61
CA LEU A 119 -2.01 9.80 7.10
C LEU A 119 -2.63 8.56 6.44
N ASN A 120 -3.73 8.02 6.97
CA ASN A 120 -4.26 6.72 6.54
C ASN A 120 -5.49 6.81 5.61
N VAL A 121 -6.23 7.91 5.65
CA VAL A 121 -7.49 8.09 4.93
C VAL A 121 -7.41 9.23 3.92
N ARG A 122 -7.14 10.46 4.37
CA ARG A 122 -7.12 11.64 3.49
C ARG A 122 -6.07 11.51 2.39
N SER A 123 -4.87 11.01 2.74
CA SER A 123 -3.80 10.72 1.78
C SER A 123 -4.23 9.74 0.68
N LEU A 124 -4.84 8.63 1.07
CA LEU A 124 -5.33 7.61 0.15
C LEU A 124 -6.40 8.16 -0.81
N VAL A 125 -7.36 8.92 -0.27
CA VAL A 125 -8.41 9.57 -1.08
C VAL A 125 -7.78 10.57 -2.05
N ALA A 126 -6.84 11.40 -1.58
CA ALA A 126 -6.16 12.40 -2.39
C ALA A 126 -5.33 11.76 -3.52
N ALA A 127 -4.54 10.72 -3.21
CA ALA A 127 -3.74 10.01 -4.19
C ALA A 127 -4.62 9.29 -5.23
N SER A 128 -5.66 8.57 -4.80
CA SER A 128 -6.59 7.90 -5.71
C SER A 128 -7.31 8.90 -6.63
N SER A 129 -7.80 10.01 -6.06
CA SER A 129 -8.46 11.08 -6.82
C SER A 129 -7.54 11.73 -7.86
N ALA A 130 -6.23 11.84 -7.59
CA ALA A 130 -5.26 12.37 -8.55
C ALA A 130 -4.89 11.33 -9.62
N ALA A 131 -4.87 10.05 -9.31
CA ALA A 131 -4.51 8.98 -10.24
C ALA A 131 -5.60 8.72 -11.29
N ILE A 132 -6.88 8.75 -10.90
CA ILE A 132 -8.01 8.41 -11.76
C ILE A 132 -8.03 9.19 -13.08
N PRO A 133 -7.82 10.53 -13.14
CA PRO A 133 -7.77 11.25 -14.40
C PRO A 133 -6.66 10.79 -15.36
N HIS A 134 -5.50 10.35 -14.83
CA HIS A 134 -4.43 9.80 -15.65
C HIS A 134 -4.82 8.44 -16.21
N MET A 135 -5.40 7.56 -15.40
CA MET A 135 -5.87 6.24 -15.79
C MET A 135 -7.04 6.31 -16.78
N ARG A 136 -7.99 7.24 -16.59
CA ARG A 136 -9.08 7.50 -17.55
C ARG A 136 -8.57 7.90 -18.94
N ARG A 137 -7.53 8.75 -19.00
CA ARG A 137 -6.92 9.13 -20.29
C ARG A 137 -6.25 7.95 -20.98
N ALA A 138 -5.71 7.01 -20.21
CA ALA A 138 -5.12 5.78 -20.74
C ALA A 138 -6.17 4.71 -21.13
N GLY A 139 -7.41 4.83 -20.62
CA GLY A 139 -8.47 3.83 -20.79
C GLY A 139 -8.29 2.57 -19.94
N HIS A 140 -7.34 2.58 -19.04
CA HIS A 140 -7.07 1.48 -18.09
C HIS A 140 -6.36 1.97 -16.84
N GLY A 141 -6.41 1.20 -15.77
CA GLY A 141 -5.69 1.50 -14.53
C GLY A 141 -5.90 0.47 -13.43
N ASN A 142 -5.05 0.51 -12.44
CA ASN A 142 -5.11 -0.39 -11.31
C ASN A 142 -4.74 0.33 -10.00
N ILE A 143 -5.65 0.34 -9.04
CA ILE A 143 -5.41 0.89 -7.71
C ILE A 143 -5.41 -0.24 -6.70
N ILE A 144 -4.31 -0.39 -5.96
CA ILE A 144 -4.17 -1.40 -4.91
C ILE A 144 -3.97 -0.69 -3.58
N ASN A 145 -4.94 -0.83 -2.69
CA ASN A 145 -4.90 -0.23 -1.37
C ASN A 145 -4.30 -1.20 -0.34
N VAL A 146 -3.59 -0.67 0.65
CA VAL A 146 -3.10 -1.47 1.78
C VAL A 146 -3.99 -1.20 2.99
N THR A 147 -4.85 -2.17 3.30
CA THR A 147 -5.64 -2.19 4.54
C THR A 147 -4.84 -2.89 5.66
N SER A 148 -5.45 -3.64 6.53
CA SER A 148 -4.79 -4.38 7.61
C SER A 148 -5.75 -5.38 8.22
N ILE A 149 -5.23 -6.45 8.79
CA ILE A 149 -5.98 -7.34 9.68
C ILE A 149 -6.63 -6.57 10.85
N ALA A 150 -6.02 -5.44 11.27
CA ALA A 150 -6.60 -4.58 12.30
C ALA A 150 -8.01 -4.07 11.93
N ALA A 151 -8.30 -3.88 10.63
CA ALA A 151 -9.63 -3.53 10.14
C ALA A 151 -10.70 -4.60 10.43
N ARG A 152 -10.27 -5.85 10.68
CA ARG A 152 -11.15 -7.00 10.92
C ARG A 152 -11.48 -7.21 12.39
N HIS A 153 -10.46 -7.06 13.26
CA HIS A 153 -10.60 -7.34 14.69
C HIS A 153 -10.50 -6.09 15.60
N GLY A 154 -10.45 -4.87 15.01
CA GLY A 154 -10.45 -3.63 15.77
C GLY A 154 -9.07 -3.19 16.30
N GLY A 155 -7.99 -3.86 15.93
CA GLY A 155 -6.63 -3.59 16.43
C GLY A 155 -6.41 -4.16 17.84
N GLY A 156 -5.51 -3.58 18.59
CA GLY A 156 -5.26 -3.90 19.99
C GLY A 156 -5.24 -2.61 20.82
N ASN A 157 -4.81 -2.69 22.07
CA ASN A 157 -4.75 -1.54 22.96
C ASN A 157 -4.13 -0.30 22.30
N GLY A 158 -4.89 0.79 22.27
CA GLY A 158 -4.51 2.07 21.71
C GLY A 158 -4.41 2.12 20.17
N ALA A 159 -4.97 1.14 19.44
CA ALA A 159 -4.95 1.11 17.97
C ALA A 159 -6.34 1.26 17.34
N VAL A 160 -7.37 1.64 18.09
CA VAL A 160 -8.77 1.70 17.62
C VAL A 160 -8.91 2.66 16.42
N LEU A 161 -8.32 3.86 16.47
CA LEU A 161 -8.40 4.82 15.35
C LEU A 161 -7.70 4.29 14.10
N TYR A 162 -6.51 3.69 14.24
CA TYR A 162 -5.83 3.07 13.12
C TYR A 162 -6.65 1.94 12.50
N ALA A 163 -7.21 1.06 13.33
CA ALA A 163 -8.07 -0.03 12.88
C ALA A 163 -9.30 0.49 12.13
N SER A 164 -9.94 1.55 12.67
CA SER A 164 -11.07 2.22 12.03
C SER A 164 -10.69 2.86 10.70
N ALA A 165 -9.52 3.52 10.62
CA ALA A 165 -9.00 4.07 9.37
C ALA A 165 -8.74 2.96 8.33
N LYS A 166 -8.24 1.79 8.73
CA LYS A 166 -8.06 0.64 7.84
C LYS A 166 -9.39 -0.04 7.47
N GLY A 167 -10.40 0.04 8.33
CA GLY A 167 -11.79 -0.30 8.01
C GLY A 167 -12.36 0.62 6.91
N TYR A 168 -12.12 1.94 7.02
CA TYR A 168 -12.44 2.90 5.97
C TYR A 168 -11.82 2.49 4.63
N VAL A 169 -10.51 2.19 4.59
CA VAL A 169 -9.81 1.75 3.37
C VAL A 169 -10.49 0.53 2.75
N SER A 170 -10.93 -0.43 3.56
CA SER A 170 -11.62 -1.63 3.10
C SER A 170 -12.96 -1.32 2.42
N THR A 171 -13.75 -0.41 3.00
CA THR A 171 -15.04 0.02 2.42
C THR A 171 -14.82 0.91 1.21
N PHE A 172 -13.87 1.84 1.27
CA PHE A 172 -13.50 2.72 0.17
C PHE A 172 -13.07 1.92 -1.08
N THR A 173 -12.28 0.85 -0.89
CA THR A 173 -11.87 -0.04 -1.99
C THR A 173 -13.08 -0.59 -2.76
N ARG A 174 -14.09 -1.08 -2.04
CA ARG A 174 -15.30 -1.64 -2.66
C ARG A 174 -16.17 -0.56 -3.35
N GLY A 175 -16.28 0.60 -2.72
CA GLY A 175 -17.04 1.73 -3.28
C GLY A 175 -16.38 2.27 -4.53
N LEU A 176 -15.09 2.55 -4.48
CA LEU A 176 -14.34 3.08 -5.61
C LEU A 176 -14.29 2.09 -6.78
N ALA A 177 -14.16 0.78 -6.52
CA ALA A 177 -14.21 -0.24 -7.55
C ALA A 177 -15.49 -0.15 -8.40
N LYS A 178 -16.65 0.03 -7.77
CA LYS A 178 -17.94 0.19 -8.47
C LYS A 178 -18.01 1.49 -9.27
N GLU A 179 -17.40 2.56 -8.75
CA GLU A 179 -17.45 3.89 -9.36
C GLU A 179 -16.64 3.95 -10.65
N VAL A 180 -15.43 3.34 -10.69
CA VAL A 180 -14.47 3.52 -11.78
C VAL A 180 -14.34 2.32 -12.72
N VAL A 181 -15.06 1.22 -12.49
CA VAL A 181 -14.93 0.00 -13.33
C VAL A 181 -15.26 0.25 -14.80
N LYS A 182 -16.20 1.16 -15.10
CA LYS A 182 -16.57 1.52 -16.47
C LYS A 182 -15.48 2.32 -17.19
N ASP A 183 -14.53 2.88 -16.45
CA ASP A 183 -13.37 3.58 -16.98
C ASP A 183 -12.19 2.62 -17.27
N GLY A 184 -12.40 1.30 -17.14
CA GLY A 184 -11.34 0.30 -17.27
C GLY A 184 -10.39 0.25 -16.08
N ILE A 185 -10.78 0.81 -14.92
CA ILE A 185 -9.94 0.88 -13.71
C ILE A 185 -10.40 -0.17 -12.71
N ARG A 186 -9.48 -1.06 -12.29
CA ARG A 186 -9.69 -2.02 -11.21
C ARG A 186 -9.21 -1.44 -9.87
N VAL A 187 -9.92 -1.73 -8.80
CA VAL A 187 -9.55 -1.29 -7.45
C VAL A 187 -9.66 -2.45 -6.49
N ASN A 188 -8.56 -2.84 -5.89
CA ASN A 188 -8.49 -3.94 -4.93
C ASN A 188 -7.67 -3.54 -3.70
N ALA A 189 -7.56 -4.43 -2.72
CA ALA A 189 -6.72 -4.21 -1.56
C ALA A 189 -5.96 -5.48 -1.15
N VAL A 190 -4.82 -5.27 -0.49
CA VAL A 190 -4.11 -6.27 0.29
C VAL A 190 -4.30 -5.95 1.77
N SER A 191 -4.58 -6.99 2.57
CA SER A 191 -4.76 -6.90 4.02
C SER A 191 -3.66 -7.70 4.73
N PRO A 192 -2.52 -7.06 5.04
CA PRO A 192 -1.46 -7.74 5.77
C PRO A 192 -1.87 -8.05 7.22
N GLY A 193 -1.39 -9.19 7.72
CA GLY A 193 -1.38 -9.52 9.14
C GLY A 193 -0.23 -8.83 9.88
N VAL A 194 0.37 -9.55 10.82
CA VAL A 194 1.54 -9.06 11.57
C VAL A 194 2.81 -9.36 10.77
N ILE A 195 3.35 -8.33 10.12
CA ILE A 195 4.49 -8.43 9.21
C ILE A 195 5.72 -7.80 9.84
N THR A 196 6.84 -8.51 9.90
CA THR A 196 8.12 -8.02 10.44
C THR A 196 8.65 -6.89 9.56
N THR A 197 8.48 -5.66 10.03
CA THR A 197 8.85 -4.41 9.34
C THR A 197 9.18 -3.33 10.37
N PRO A 198 9.79 -2.21 9.98
CA PRO A 198 10.01 -1.06 10.88
C PRO A 198 8.74 -0.52 11.55
N PHE A 199 7.56 -0.82 11.01
CA PHE A 199 6.29 -0.51 11.68
C PHE A 199 6.20 -1.21 13.05
N HIS A 200 6.45 -2.52 13.10
CA HIS A 200 6.36 -3.26 14.37
C HIS A 200 7.53 -2.97 15.31
N GLU A 201 8.73 -2.68 14.77
CA GLU A 201 9.86 -2.20 15.58
C GLU A 201 9.51 -0.91 16.34
N ARG A 202 8.73 -0.03 15.69
CA ARG A 202 8.32 1.26 16.26
C ARG A 202 7.12 1.17 17.21
N TYR A 203 6.15 0.28 16.93
CA TYR A 203 4.84 0.30 17.58
C TYR A 203 4.50 -0.94 18.40
N SER A 204 5.40 -1.93 18.49
CA SER A 204 5.14 -3.17 19.21
C SER A 204 6.31 -3.55 20.11
N THR A 205 6.01 -3.97 21.32
CA THR A 205 7.02 -4.53 22.22
C THR A 205 7.27 -6.01 21.86
N PRO A 206 8.42 -6.60 22.25
CA PRO A 206 8.67 -8.03 22.08
C PRO A 206 7.56 -8.91 22.65
N ALA A 207 7.03 -8.59 23.82
CA ALA A 207 5.92 -9.32 24.43
C ALA A 207 4.63 -9.25 23.59
N MET A 208 4.35 -8.10 22.96
CA MET A 208 3.22 -7.97 22.03
C MET A 208 3.43 -8.83 20.78
N LEU A 209 4.64 -8.87 20.22
CA LEU A 209 4.94 -9.70 19.05
C LEU A 209 4.76 -11.18 19.33
N GLU A 210 5.20 -11.67 20.49
CA GLU A 210 4.96 -13.06 20.92
C GLU A 210 3.46 -13.34 21.14
N SER A 211 2.72 -12.39 21.72
CA SER A 211 1.26 -12.51 21.86
C SER A 211 0.57 -12.58 20.49
N PHE A 212 0.98 -11.77 19.52
CA PHE A 212 0.44 -11.82 18.16
C PHE A 212 0.76 -13.14 17.49
N LYS A 213 2.02 -13.60 17.57
CA LYS A 213 2.47 -14.86 17.01
C LYS A 213 1.66 -16.06 17.53
N ALA A 214 1.29 -16.07 18.80
CA ALA A 214 0.46 -17.11 19.41
C ALA A 214 -0.95 -17.21 18.80
N THR A 215 -1.43 -16.15 18.14
CA THR A 215 -2.75 -16.12 17.47
C THR A 215 -2.69 -16.44 15.98
N ILE A 216 -1.50 -16.60 15.40
CA ILE A 216 -1.31 -16.90 13.99
C ILE A 216 -1.23 -18.42 13.78
N PRO A 217 -2.14 -19.05 13.02
CA PRO A 217 -2.13 -20.50 12.77
C PRO A 217 -0.81 -21.01 12.17
N MET A 218 -0.14 -20.22 11.30
CA MET A 218 1.19 -20.58 10.79
C MET A 218 2.31 -20.51 11.83
N GLY A 219 2.05 -20.06 13.07
CA GLY A 219 2.99 -20.06 14.19
C GLY A 219 4.15 -19.08 14.06
N ARG A 220 4.10 -18.12 13.14
CA ARG A 220 5.16 -17.14 12.90
C ARG A 220 4.61 -15.82 12.38
N LEU A 221 5.39 -14.77 12.50
CA LEU A 221 5.13 -13.50 11.81
C LEU A 221 5.42 -13.66 10.31
N GLY A 222 4.75 -12.84 9.49
CA GLY A 222 5.04 -12.74 8.07
C GLY A 222 6.22 -11.82 7.78
N THR A 223 6.75 -11.88 6.56
CA THR A 223 7.76 -10.95 6.03
C THR A 223 7.14 -10.00 5.00
N ALA A 224 7.82 -8.90 4.71
CA ALA A 224 7.37 -7.96 3.68
C ALA A 224 7.28 -8.61 2.29
N GLU A 225 8.21 -9.52 1.99
CA GLU A 225 8.29 -10.26 0.73
C GLU A 225 7.08 -11.18 0.54
N GLU A 226 6.52 -11.72 1.61
CA GLU A 226 5.33 -12.60 1.55
C GLU A 226 4.05 -11.85 1.16
N CYS A 227 4.03 -10.51 1.28
CA CYS A 227 2.93 -9.70 0.78
C CYS A 227 3.01 -9.44 -0.74
N VAL A 228 4.19 -9.58 -1.33
CA VAL A 228 4.47 -9.15 -2.70
C VAL A 228 3.67 -9.89 -3.74
N GLY A 229 3.50 -11.22 -3.57
CA GLY A 229 2.73 -12.04 -4.50
C GLY A 229 1.30 -11.55 -4.71
N ALA A 230 0.65 -11.06 -3.63
CA ALA A 230 -0.69 -10.51 -3.72
C ALA A 230 -0.74 -9.20 -4.53
N PHE A 231 0.28 -8.34 -4.40
CA PHE A 231 0.36 -7.11 -5.20
C PHE A 231 0.57 -7.41 -6.68
N LEU A 232 1.51 -8.30 -7.04
CA LEU A 232 1.77 -8.67 -8.43
C LEU A 232 0.54 -9.33 -9.07
N PHE A 233 -0.12 -10.25 -8.35
CA PHE A 233 -1.36 -10.88 -8.80
C PHE A 233 -2.45 -9.83 -9.10
N LEU A 234 -2.71 -8.91 -8.15
CA LEU A 234 -3.73 -7.88 -8.32
C LEU A 234 -3.35 -6.86 -9.42
N ALA A 235 -2.07 -6.62 -9.65
CA ALA A 235 -1.58 -5.70 -10.66
C ALA A 235 -1.72 -6.24 -12.08
N SER A 236 -1.54 -7.55 -12.27
CA SER A 236 -1.58 -8.20 -13.57
C SER A 236 -3.02 -8.36 -14.08
N ASP A 237 -3.29 -7.86 -15.27
CA ASP A 237 -4.59 -8.05 -15.95
C ASP A 237 -4.73 -9.47 -16.46
N ALA A 238 -3.62 -10.11 -16.84
CA ALA A 238 -3.62 -11.52 -17.26
C ALA A 238 -4.02 -12.47 -16.13
N LEU A 239 -3.63 -12.17 -14.87
CA LEU A 239 -3.92 -13.02 -13.71
C LEU A 239 -5.22 -12.64 -12.99
N SER A 240 -5.58 -11.37 -12.98
CA SER A 240 -6.69 -10.86 -12.16
C SER A 240 -7.61 -9.86 -12.87
N GLY A 241 -7.66 -9.87 -14.20
CA GLY A 241 -8.46 -8.92 -15.00
C GLY A 241 -9.96 -8.91 -14.66
N TYR A 242 -10.49 -9.99 -14.07
CA TYR A 242 -11.89 -10.08 -13.61
C TYR A 242 -12.04 -9.89 -12.10
N VAL A 243 -10.98 -9.41 -11.42
CA VAL A 243 -10.95 -9.19 -9.96
C VAL A 243 -10.98 -7.69 -9.67
N THR A 244 -12.07 -7.19 -9.08
CA THR A 244 -12.17 -5.81 -8.58
C THR A 244 -13.02 -5.75 -7.31
N GLY A 245 -12.75 -4.81 -6.42
CA GLY A 245 -13.41 -4.64 -5.12
C GLY A 245 -13.01 -5.69 -4.08
N GLN A 246 -11.99 -6.51 -4.35
CA GLN A 246 -11.57 -7.61 -3.46
C GLN A 246 -10.48 -7.18 -2.48
N ILE A 247 -10.41 -7.88 -1.36
CA ILE A 247 -9.38 -7.70 -0.34
C ILE A 247 -8.71 -9.06 -0.12
N ILE A 248 -7.43 -9.14 -0.47
CA ILE A 248 -6.64 -10.36 -0.26
C ILE A 248 -5.98 -10.30 1.11
N GLU A 249 -6.32 -11.28 1.95
CA GLU A 249 -5.73 -11.44 3.28
C GLU A 249 -4.36 -12.13 3.16
N VAL A 250 -3.30 -11.52 3.75
CA VAL A 250 -1.94 -12.07 3.83
C VAL A 250 -1.53 -12.07 5.28
N ASN A 251 -2.02 -13.04 6.06
CA ASN A 251 -1.99 -12.99 7.53
C ASN A 251 -1.67 -14.32 8.23
N GLY A 252 -1.19 -15.34 7.50
CA GLY A 252 -0.84 -16.64 8.08
C GLY A 252 -2.02 -17.40 8.70
N GLY A 253 -3.26 -17.09 8.25
CA GLY A 253 -4.48 -17.70 8.76
C GLY A 253 -5.03 -17.02 10.03
N GLN A 254 -4.43 -15.92 10.48
CA GLN A 254 -4.89 -15.21 11.68
C GLN A 254 -6.34 -14.69 11.56
N TYR A 255 -6.79 -14.42 10.35
CA TYR A 255 -8.18 -14.08 10.03
C TYR A 255 -8.56 -14.68 8.67
N MET A 256 -9.69 -15.39 8.65
CA MET A 256 -10.27 -16.03 7.46
C MET A 256 -11.70 -15.50 7.33
N PRO A 257 -12.00 -14.52 6.40
CA PRO A 257 -13.33 -13.93 6.22
C PRO A 257 -14.34 -14.88 5.59
#